data_f02638d83ff881e2cad7ed72513e1821
#
_entry.id   f02638d83ff881e2cad7ed72513e1821
#
_cell.length_a   1.000
_cell.length_b   1.000
_cell.length_c   1.000
_cell.angle_alpha   90.00
_cell.angle_beta   90.00
_cell.angle_gamma   90.00
#
_symmetry.space_group_name_H-M   'P 1'
#
loop_
_entity.id
_entity.type
_entity.pdbx_description
1 polymer ?
#
loop_
_entity_poly.entity_id
_entity_poly.type
_entity_poly.pdbx_seq_one_letter_code
_entity_poly.pdbx_strand_id
1 'polypeptide(L)'
;MTVALTHRNFRLLWLGALTSSIGTWMQKVAQAWLIVTLTGSSSAFYLGLDSFVGEAPILLFTLIGGVVADRRDRRHMMLTSQIVQMAVALMLAGLIFTGAIRIWMVLTLSFISGCAQAFGGPAYQSLIPTLVGKEHLPNAVALNSIQFNLARVIGPIVAGVALASFGMVACFGLNGISFLFVIAAILALRDVHVPAAASVSIVDQMKDGLRYVRHSRNLMAVTALGFIGAFLGLPLLTFLPVITKDVFQQDVAFYSRLMTFAGAGAVTGALTVAYIGKHRHIGRMLLIFLASFGTIMGLFAMSRTPALSAALLFIAGALLVMSFALTTSLAQLLAPGELRGRVVSIYMVAFRGGSPLGGLASGWLVTQVGSAPAVLMVNGVVLTSIALFFLVRGHGLKDV
;
A
#
# COMPACT_ATOMS: atom_id res chain seq x y z
N MET A 1 -1.13 -15.20 21.28
CA MET A 1 -1.20 -14.40 20.06
C MET A 1 -2.35 -13.37 20.02
N THR A 2 -3.41 -13.51 20.82
CA THR A 2 -4.63 -12.68 20.75
C THR A 2 -4.85 -11.80 21.98
N VAL A 3 -3.82 -11.63 22.83
CA VAL A 3 -3.96 -10.93 24.13
C VAL A 3 -4.44 -9.48 23.96
N ALA A 4 -4.00 -8.75 22.91
CA ALA A 4 -4.49 -7.40 22.68
C ALA A 4 -6.01 -7.34 22.40
N LEU A 5 -6.62 -8.39 21.87
CA LEU A 5 -8.08 -8.46 21.64
C LEU A 5 -8.90 -8.62 22.95
N THR A 6 -8.27 -8.92 24.09
CA THR A 6 -8.96 -8.90 25.40
C THR A 6 -9.33 -7.47 25.81
N HIS A 7 -8.56 -6.46 25.34
CA HIS A 7 -8.89 -5.06 25.56
C HIS A 7 -10.10 -4.66 24.70
N ARG A 8 -11.23 -4.35 25.36
CA ARG A 8 -12.51 -4.03 24.70
C ARG A 8 -12.35 -2.94 23.61
N ASN A 9 -11.68 -1.83 23.95
CA ASN A 9 -11.51 -0.70 23.03
C ASN A 9 -10.69 -1.09 21.79
N PHE A 10 -9.59 -1.81 21.97
CA PHE A 10 -8.77 -2.30 20.86
C PHE A 10 -9.55 -3.30 19.98
N ARG A 11 -10.26 -4.25 20.57
CA ARG A 11 -11.08 -5.23 19.85
C ARG A 11 -12.14 -4.56 18.99
N LEU A 12 -12.88 -3.59 19.53
CA LEU A 12 -13.89 -2.85 18.76
C LEU A 12 -13.27 -2.11 17.58
N LEU A 13 -12.18 -1.36 17.83
CA LEU A 13 -11.50 -0.62 16.79
C LEU A 13 -10.90 -1.55 15.72
N TRP A 14 -10.31 -2.66 16.13
CA TRP A 14 -9.70 -3.64 15.22
C TRP A 14 -10.74 -4.29 14.30
N LEU A 15 -11.89 -4.72 14.83
CA LEU A 15 -12.98 -5.30 14.03
C LEU A 15 -13.59 -4.28 13.07
N GLY A 16 -13.86 -3.06 13.54
CA GLY A 16 -14.36 -2.00 12.69
C GLY A 16 -13.38 -1.63 11.57
N ALA A 17 -12.10 -1.52 11.90
CA ALA A 17 -11.03 -1.24 10.94
C ALA A 17 -10.83 -2.39 9.94
N LEU A 18 -10.96 -3.67 10.37
CA LEU A 18 -10.89 -4.82 9.47
C LEU A 18 -12.00 -4.75 8.40
N THR A 19 -13.25 -4.53 8.84
CA THR A 19 -14.42 -4.44 7.95
C THR A 19 -14.25 -3.29 6.95
N SER A 20 -13.88 -2.11 7.43
CA SER A 20 -13.63 -0.94 6.58
C SER A 20 -12.45 -1.15 5.62
N SER A 21 -11.38 -1.83 6.07
CA SER A 21 -10.23 -2.13 5.21
C SER A 21 -10.60 -3.11 4.09
N ILE A 22 -11.42 -4.14 4.37
CA ILE A 22 -11.92 -5.06 3.33
C ILE A 22 -12.74 -4.27 2.29
N GLY A 23 -13.64 -3.39 2.72
CA GLY A 23 -14.42 -2.51 1.84
C GLY A 23 -13.52 -1.60 1.00
N THR A 24 -12.49 -1.02 1.59
CA THR A 24 -11.53 -0.16 0.88
C THR A 24 -10.74 -0.92 -0.18
N TRP A 25 -10.28 -2.15 0.08
CA TRP A 25 -9.61 -2.97 -0.92
C TRP A 25 -10.57 -3.44 -2.01
N MET A 26 -11.82 -3.74 -1.68
CA MET A 26 -12.88 -4.01 -2.64
C MET A 26 -13.10 -2.81 -3.57
N GLN A 27 -13.24 -1.59 -3.01
CA GLN A 27 -13.39 -0.37 -3.79
C GLN A 27 -12.19 -0.11 -4.70
N LYS A 28 -10.96 -0.34 -4.25
CA LYS A 28 -9.76 -0.17 -5.09
C LYS A 28 -9.83 -1.01 -6.37
N VAL A 29 -10.30 -2.25 -6.27
CA VAL A 29 -10.51 -3.12 -7.44
C VAL A 29 -11.60 -2.55 -8.36
N ALA A 30 -12.74 -2.17 -7.79
CA ALA A 30 -13.85 -1.59 -8.55
C ALA A 30 -13.47 -0.26 -9.22
N GLN A 31 -12.72 0.60 -8.52
CA GLN A 31 -12.27 1.90 -9.02
C GLN A 31 -11.26 1.76 -10.17
N ALA A 32 -10.30 0.84 -10.04
CA ALA A 32 -9.36 0.55 -11.11
C ALA A 32 -10.07 0.06 -12.38
N TRP A 33 -11.08 -0.82 -12.23
CA TRP A 33 -11.90 -1.26 -13.35
C TRP A 33 -12.77 -0.14 -13.92
N LEU A 34 -13.35 0.72 -13.07
CA LEU A 34 -14.11 1.90 -13.48
C LEU A 34 -13.26 2.83 -14.36
N ILE A 35 -12.02 3.10 -13.97
CA ILE A 35 -11.10 3.92 -14.76
C ILE A 35 -10.87 3.31 -16.14
N VAL A 36 -10.62 2.00 -16.21
CA VAL A 36 -10.45 1.29 -17.50
C VAL A 36 -11.68 1.38 -18.39
N THR A 37 -12.88 1.34 -17.80
CA THR A 37 -14.14 1.45 -18.58
C THR A 37 -14.40 2.88 -19.04
N LEU A 38 -14.03 3.90 -18.26
CA LEU A 38 -14.24 5.31 -18.59
C LEU A 38 -13.24 5.88 -19.61
N THR A 39 -12.01 5.35 -19.67
CA THR A 39 -10.89 6.01 -20.35
C THR A 39 -10.33 5.25 -21.55
N GLY A 40 -10.76 4.01 -21.78
CA GLY A 40 -10.41 3.22 -22.97
C GLY A 40 -8.89 3.11 -23.20
N SER A 41 -8.41 3.58 -24.33
CA SER A 41 -6.99 3.49 -24.72
C SER A 41 -6.02 4.27 -23.81
N SER A 42 -6.50 5.25 -23.06
CA SER A 42 -5.70 6.04 -22.11
C SER A 42 -5.72 5.50 -20.67
N SER A 43 -6.29 4.32 -20.45
CA SER A 43 -6.55 3.78 -19.10
C SER A 43 -5.29 3.62 -18.27
N ALA A 44 -4.18 3.22 -18.84
CA ALA A 44 -2.92 3.07 -18.11
C ALA A 44 -2.42 4.40 -17.51
N PHE A 45 -2.52 5.50 -18.28
CA PHE A 45 -2.18 6.83 -17.79
C PHE A 45 -3.07 7.25 -16.62
N TYR A 46 -4.39 7.10 -16.78
CA TYR A 46 -5.35 7.50 -15.75
C TYR A 46 -5.28 6.63 -14.50
N LEU A 47 -4.93 5.35 -14.60
CA LEU A 47 -4.63 4.50 -13.43
C LEU A 47 -3.38 4.98 -12.68
N GLY A 48 -2.33 5.32 -13.41
CA GLY A 48 -1.13 5.92 -12.84
C GLY A 48 -1.41 7.28 -12.19
N LEU A 49 -2.22 8.12 -12.84
CA LEU A 49 -2.63 9.43 -12.34
C LEU A 49 -3.53 9.31 -11.10
N ASP A 50 -4.48 8.38 -11.07
CA ASP A 50 -5.32 8.10 -9.89
C ASP A 50 -4.49 7.65 -8.69
N SER A 51 -3.54 6.74 -8.92
CA SER A 51 -2.58 6.34 -7.89
C SER A 51 -1.76 7.52 -7.38
N PHE A 52 -1.26 8.37 -8.29
CA PHE A 52 -0.49 9.55 -7.92
C PHE A 52 -1.33 10.55 -7.13
N VAL A 53 -2.50 10.90 -7.62
CA VAL A 53 -3.38 11.90 -7.00
C VAL A 53 -3.91 11.42 -5.65
N GLY A 54 -4.19 10.13 -5.49
CA GLY A 54 -4.65 9.55 -4.23
C GLY A 54 -3.56 9.43 -3.16
N GLU A 55 -2.31 9.14 -3.57
CA GLU A 55 -1.19 8.94 -2.63
C GLU A 55 -0.36 10.22 -2.39
N ALA A 56 -0.33 11.18 -3.32
CA ALA A 56 0.41 12.43 -3.17
C ALA A 56 0.02 13.23 -1.92
N PRO A 57 -1.28 13.39 -1.57
CA PRO A 57 -1.67 14.05 -0.33
C PRO A 57 -1.12 13.34 0.91
N ILE A 58 -1.05 12.01 0.89
CA ILE A 58 -0.50 11.23 2.00
C ILE A 58 0.99 11.55 2.18
N LEU A 59 1.75 11.62 1.08
CA LEU A 59 3.17 11.99 1.13
C LEU A 59 3.40 13.41 1.63
N LEU A 60 2.60 14.36 1.15
CA LEU A 60 2.77 15.78 1.45
C LEU A 60 2.25 16.15 2.84
N PHE A 61 1.12 15.58 3.25
CA PHE A 61 0.40 16.04 4.44
C PHE A 61 0.51 15.10 5.65
N THR A 62 1.04 13.87 5.53
CA THR A 62 1.16 12.95 6.68
C THR A 62 2.03 13.53 7.79
N LEU A 63 3.09 14.27 7.46
CA LEU A 63 3.92 14.94 8.47
C LEU A 63 3.14 16.03 9.20
N ILE A 64 2.39 16.84 8.45
CA ILE A 64 1.49 17.85 9.02
C ILE A 64 0.39 17.18 9.84
N GLY A 65 -0.18 16.09 9.31
CA GLY A 65 -1.17 15.26 9.99
C GLY A 65 -0.68 14.71 11.33
N GLY A 66 0.59 14.27 11.40
CA GLY A 66 1.23 13.86 12.65
C GLY A 66 1.30 14.98 13.68
N VAL A 67 1.78 16.19 13.29
CA VAL A 67 1.82 17.36 14.18
C VAL A 67 0.43 17.76 14.67
N VAL A 68 -0.56 17.72 13.77
CA VAL A 68 -1.95 18.05 14.12
C VAL A 68 -2.52 16.97 15.05
N ALA A 69 -2.20 15.69 14.84
CA ALA A 69 -2.62 14.59 15.72
C ALA A 69 -2.01 14.66 17.13
N ASP A 70 -0.85 15.31 17.27
CA ASP A 70 -0.24 15.56 18.58
C ASP A 70 -0.88 16.73 19.33
N ARG A 71 -1.53 17.66 18.61
CA ARG A 71 -2.15 18.89 19.16
C ARG A 71 -3.68 18.84 19.24
N ARG A 72 -4.30 17.96 18.51
CA ARG A 72 -5.77 17.81 18.44
C ARG A 72 -6.21 16.46 18.98
N ASP A 73 -7.48 16.34 19.26
CA ASP A 73 -8.08 15.06 19.65
C ASP A 73 -7.98 14.04 18.49
N ARG A 74 -7.16 13.01 18.71
CA ARG A 74 -6.89 11.93 17.74
C ARG A 74 -8.16 11.19 17.36
N ARG A 75 -9.10 11.04 18.29
CA ARG A 75 -10.39 10.40 18.06
C ARG A 75 -11.23 11.22 17.07
N HIS A 76 -11.32 12.53 17.25
CA HIS A 76 -12.03 13.42 16.33
C HIS A 76 -11.37 13.45 14.94
N MET A 77 -10.04 13.48 14.87
CA MET A 77 -9.32 13.45 13.60
C MET A 77 -9.58 12.16 12.83
N MET A 78 -9.52 11.01 13.52
CA MET A 78 -9.82 9.71 12.92
C MET A 78 -11.28 9.66 12.47
N LEU A 79 -12.23 10.10 13.30
CA LEU A 79 -13.65 10.14 12.99
C LEU A 79 -13.93 10.98 11.74
N THR A 80 -13.40 12.19 11.68
CA THR A 80 -13.53 13.08 10.50
C THR A 80 -12.98 12.41 9.24
N SER A 81 -11.80 11.80 9.32
CA SER A 81 -11.21 11.07 8.20
C SER A 81 -12.12 9.94 7.70
N GLN A 82 -12.70 9.14 8.60
CA GLN A 82 -13.59 8.04 8.22
C GLN A 82 -14.91 8.56 7.61
N ILE A 83 -15.47 9.64 8.14
CA ILE A 83 -16.69 10.27 7.59
C ILE A 83 -16.43 10.81 6.18
N VAL A 84 -15.29 11.49 5.95
CA VAL A 84 -14.93 12.00 4.62
C VAL A 84 -14.76 10.84 3.62
N GLN A 85 -14.06 9.77 4.00
CA GLN A 85 -13.87 8.60 3.13
C GLN A 85 -15.20 7.88 2.84
N MET A 86 -16.10 7.78 3.83
CA MET A 86 -17.46 7.29 3.65
C MET A 86 -18.24 8.14 2.64
N ALA A 87 -18.22 9.46 2.82
CA ALA A 87 -18.91 10.39 1.91
C ALA A 87 -18.37 10.28 0.47
N VAL A 88 -17.05 10.17 0.30
CA VAL A 88 -16.41 9.94 -1.00
C VAL A 88 -16.89 8.63 -1.63
N ALA A 89 -16.93 7.54 -0.88
CA ALA A 89 -17.38 6.23 -1.39
C ALA A 89 -18.86 6.29 -1.81
N LEU A 90 -19.73 6.87 -0.99
CA LEU A 90 -21.16 7.02 -1.30
C LEU A 90 -21.40 7.99 -2.47
N MET A 91 -20.61 9.07 -2.58
CA MET A 91 -20.69 9.99 -3.72
C MET A 91 -20.29 9.30 -5.03
N LEU A 92 -19.21 8.48 -5.02
CA LEU A 92 -18.88 7.67 -6.19
C LEU A 92 -20.00 6.69 -6.56
N ALA A 93 -20.59 6.00 -5.57
CA ALA A 93 -21.73 5.11 -5.80
C ALA A 93 -22.92 5.87 -6.45
N GLY A 94 -23.26 7.05 -5.93
CA GLY A 94 -24.35 7.89 -6.48
C GLY A 94 -24.07 8.39 -7.90
N LEU A 95 -22.84 8.86 -8.17
CA LEU A 95 -22.43 9.31 -9.50
C LEU A 95 -22.43 8.17 -10.53
N ILE A 96 -22.05 6.96 -10.13
CA ILE A 96 -22.11 5.78 -11.00
C ILE A 96 -23.57 5.38 -11.23
N PHE A 97 -24.40 5.37 -10.19
CA PHE A 97 -25.83 5.03 -10.27
C PHE A 97 -26.59 5.96 -11.22
N THR A 98 -26.30 7.27 -11.17
CA THR A 98 -26.94 8.28 -12.05
C THR A 98 -26.33 8.32 -13.46
N GLY A 99 -25.25 7.58 -13.74
CA GLY A 99 -24.52 7.64 -15.00
C GLY A 99 -23.75 8.96 -15.23
N ALA A 100 -23.69 9.83 -14.22
CA ALA A 100 -23.03 11.14 -14.31
C ALA A 100 -21.52 11.08 -14.11
N ILE A 101 -20.97 9.91 -13.75
CA ILE A 101 -19.55 9.76 -13.41
C ILE A 101 -18.63 10.14 -14.58
N ARG A 102 -17.60 10.94 -14.28
CA ARG A 102 -16.54 11.33 -15.22
C ARG A 102 -15.16 11.09 -14.56
N ILE A 103 -14.13 10.89 -15.37
CA ILE A 103 -12.78 10.59 -14.86
C ILE A 103 -12.26 11.66 -13.90
N TRP A 104 -12.46 12.95 -14.20
CA TRP A 104 -12.01 14.02 -13.32
C TRP A 104 -12.69 13.99 -11.94
N MET A 105 -13.94 13.49 -11.84
CA MET A 105 -14.62 13.31 -10.56
C MET A 105 -13.97 12.19 -9.74
N VAL A 106 -13.61 11.08 -10.39
CA VAL A 106 -12.86 9.98 -9.75
C VAL A 106 -11.55 10.51 -9.17
N LEU A 107 -10.76 11.24 -9.97
CA LEU A 107 -9.47 11.80 -9.55
C LEU A 107 -9.63 12.80 -8.39
N THR A 108 -10.62 13.69 -8.46
CA THR A 108 -10.91 14.66 -7.39
C THR A 108 -11.28 13.94 -6.07
N LEU A 109 -12.15 12.94 -6.15
CA LEU A 109 -12.57 12.16 -4.99
C LEU A 109 -11.43 11.31 -4.42
N SER A 110 -10.54 10.78 -5.27
CA SER A 110 -9.29 10.12 -4.84
C SER A 110 -8.37 11.09 -4.08
N PHE A 111 -8.21 12.31 -4.56
CA PHE A 111 -7.44 13.35 -3.86
C PHE A 111 -8.02 13.66 -2.48
N ILE A 112 -9.34 13.87 -2.39
CA ILE A 112 -10.04 14.15 -1.11
C ILE A 112 -9.86 12.97 -0.14
N SER A 113 -9.99 11.72 -0.64
CA SER A 113 -9.75 10.51 0.17
C SER A 113 -8.31 10.43 0.66
N GLY A 114 -7.34 10.75 -0.22
CA GLY A 114 -5.92 10.82 0.13
C GLY A 114 -5.63 11.87 1.21
N CYS A 115 -6.24 13.07 1.11
CA CYS A 115 -6.15 14.10 2.15
C CYS A 115 -6.72 13.59 3.48
N ALA A 116 -7.90 12.98 3.48
CA ALA A 116 -8.49 12.41 4.69
C ALA A 116 -7.58 11.35 5.33
N GLN A 117 -7.00 10.47 4.52
CA GLN A 117 -6.08 9.42 4.99
C GLN A 117 -4.77 9.97 5.54
N ALA A 118 -4.26 11.09 5.00
CA ALA A 118 -3.05 11.74 5.48
C ALA A 118 -3.15 12.20 6.95
N PHE A 119 -4.35 12.53 7.41
CA PHE A 119 -4.63 12.90 8.80
C PHE A 119 -5.12 11.71 9.63
N GLY A 120 -5.98 10.86 9.06
CA GLY A 120 -6.55 9.69 9.74
C GLY A 120 -5.53 8.60 10.06
N GLY A 121 -4.58 8.36 9.17
CA GLY A 121 -3.54 7.33 9.35
C GLY A 121 -2.67 7.53 10.58
N PRO A 122 -2.02 8.69 10.78
CA PRO A 122 -1.27 9.00 11.99
C PRO A 122 -2.12 8.96 13.26
N ALA A 123 -3.36 9.48 13.20
CA ALA A 123 -4.29 9.44 14.33
C ALA A 123 -4.61 7.99 14.76
N TYR A 124 -4.88 7.09 13.80
CA TYR A 124 -5.07 5.67 14.06
C TYR A 124 -3.85 5.02 14.73
N GLN A 125 -2.67 5.21 14.14
CA GLN A 125 -1.42 4.62 14.66
C GLN A 125 -1.11 5.09 16.09
N SER A 126 -1.37 6.36 16.38
CA SER A 126 -1.11 6.94 17.70
C SER A 126 -2.16 6.56 18.77
N LEU A 127 -3.34 6.07 18.37
CA LEU A 127 -4.35 5.55 19.29
C LEU A 127 -4.01 4.15 19.80
N ILE A 128 -3.38 3.29 19.00
CA ILE A 128 -3.13 1.90 19.35
C ILE A 128 -2.42 1.73 20.71
N PRO A 129 -1.31 2.44 21.01
CA PRO A 129 -0.64 2.31 22.29
C PRO A 129 -1.51 2.68 23.50
N THR A 130 -2.45 3.63 23.31
CA THR A 130 -3.35 4.05 24.39
C THR A 130 -4.47 3.06 24.67
N LEU A 131 -4.78 2.17 23.71
CA LEU A 131 -5.86 1.20 23.84
C LEU A 131 -5.43 -0.12 24.49
N VAL A 132 -4.13 -0.47 24.43
CA VAL A 132 -3.63 -1.77 24.89
C VAL A 132 -2.53 -1.69 25.95
N GLY A 133 -1.97 -0.51 26.21
CA GLY A 133 -0.81 -0.31 27.07
C GLY A 133 0.51 -0.84 26.45
N LYS A 134 1.61 -0.51 27.13
CA LYS A 134 2.97 -0.80 26.59
C LYS A 134 3.27 -2.30 26.51
N GLU A 135 2.77 -3.09 27.44
CA GLU A 135 3.02 -4.54 27.54
C GLU A 135 2.44 -5.31 26.34
N HIS A 136 1.24 -4.96 25.90
CA HIS A 136 0.54 -5.63 24.82
C HIS A 136 0.70 -4.97 23.45
N LEU A 137 1.45 -3.86 23.38
CA LEU A 137 1.68 -3.11 22.14
C LEU A 137 2.30 -3.95 21.00
N PRO A 138 3.32 -4.81 21.22
CA PRO A 138 3.84 -5.66 20.15
C PRO A 138 2.78 -6.59 19.55
N ASN A 139 1.88 -7.12 20.39
CA ASN A 139 0.79 -7.97 19.94
C ASN A 139 -0.26 -7.19 19.13
N ALA A 140 -0.62 -5.97 19.55
CA ALA A 140 -1.53 -5.10 18.82
C ALA A 140 -0.98 -4.71 17.44
N VAL A 141 0.31 -4.41 17.35
CA VAL A 141 1.00 -4.10 16.07
C VAL A 141 0.98 -5.31 15.13
N ALA A 142 1.24 -6.52 15.67
CA ALA A 142 1.15 -7.76 14.89
C ALA A 142 -0.28 -8.01 14.37
N LEU A 143 -1.30 -7.82 15.20
CA LEU A 143 -2.70 -7.95 14.81
C LEU A 143 -3.11 -6.93 13.74
N ASN A 144 -2.61 -5.69 13.80
CA ASN A 144 -2.84 -4.70 12.74
C ASN A 144 -2.20 -5.11 11.40
N SER A 145 -1.01 -5.68 11.45
CA SER A 145 -0.36 -6.21 10.25
C SER A 145 -1.18 -7.36 9.65
N ILE A 146 -1.70 -8.26 10.49
CA ILE A 146 -2.60 -9.35 10.06
C ILE A 146 -3.86 -8.75 9.42
N GLN A 147 -4.51 -7.77 10.07
CA GLN A 147 -5.70 -7.09 9.57
C GLN A 147 -5.49 -6.52 8.16
N PHE A 148 -4.40 -5.78 7.97
CA PHE A 148 -4.10 -5.14 6.69
C PHE A 148 -3.88 -6.18 5.58
N ASN A 149 -3.11 -7.23 5.85
CA ASN A 149 -2.84 -8.29 4.87
C ASN A 149 -4.09 -9.14 4.58
N LEU A 150 -4.90 -9.42 5.59
CA LEU A 150 -6.16 -10.15 5.44
C LEU A 150 -7.14 -9.37 4.56
N ALA A 151 -7.30 -8.06 4.81
CA ALA A 151 -8.13 -7.20 4.00
C ALA A 151 -7.65 -7.12 2.53
N ARG A 152 -6.34 -7.13 2.31
CA ARG A 152 -5.72 -7.13 0.97
C ARG A 152 -6.04 -8.39 0.16
N VAL A 153 -6.28 -9.53 0.82
CA VAL A 153 -6.68 -10.78 0.15
C VAL A 153 -8.20 -10.86 0.01
N ILE A 154 -8.93 -10.62 1.10
CA ILE A 154 -10.39 -10.75 1.12
C ILE A 154 -11.06 -9.68 0.26
N GLY A 155 -10.54 -8.44 0.26
CA GLY A 155 -11.11 -7.33 -0.51
C GLY A 155 -11.32 -7.64 -1.99
N PRO A 156 -10.28 -8.07 -2.74
CA PRO A 156 -10.45 -8.48 -4.15
C PRO A 156 -11.42 -9.65 -4.34
N ILE A 157 -11.46 -10.64 -3.44
CA ILE A 157 -12.43 -11.75 -3.52
C ILE A 157 -13.86 -11.21 -3.42
N VAL A 158 -14.11 -10.38 -2.41
CA VAL A 158 -15.42 -9.74 -2.22
C VAL A 158 -15.77 -8.82 -3.39
N ALA A 159 -14.76 -8.10 -3.95
CA ALA A 159 -14.94 -7.28 -5.14
C ALA A 159 -15.44 -8.11 -6.33
N GLY A 160 -14.80 -9.28 -6.59
CA GLY A 160 -15.19 -10.16 -7.69
C GLY A 160 -16.64 -10.62 -7.57
N VAL A 161 -17.05 -11.05 -6.36
CA VAL A 161 -18.42 -11.47 -6.10
C VAL A 161 -19.40 -10.28 -6.20
N ALA A 162 -19.08 -9.16 -5.56
CA ALA A 162 -19.96 -7.98 -5.54
C ALA A 162 -20.15 -7.37 -6.94
N LEU A 163 -19.06 -7.29 -7.73
CA LEU A 163 -19.12 -6.79 -9.11
C LEU A 163 -19.95 -7.70 -10.04
N ALA A 164 -19.79 -9.02 -9.89
CA ALA A 164 -20.52 -9.98 -10.71
C ALA A 164 -22.00 -10.07 -10.34
N SER A 165 -22.34 -9.96 -9.04
CA SER A 165 -23.71 -10.17 -8.55
C SER A 165 -24.54 -8.89 -8.47
N PHE A 166 -23.92 -7.77 -8.08
CA PHE A 166 -24.62 -6.52 -7.76
C PHE A 166 -24.10 -5.30 -8.53
N GLY A 167 -23.05 -5.49 -9.33
CA GLY A 167 -22.47 -4.44 -10.15
C GLY A 167 -21.58 -3.45 -9.37
N MET A 168 -21.10 -2.44 -10.10
CA MET A 168 -20.11 -1.49 -9.63
C MET A 168 -20.63 -0.59 -8.49
N VAL A 169 -21.88 -0.12 -8.60
CA VAL A 169 -22.52 0.73 -7.58
C VAL A 169 -22.49 0.09 -6.21
N ALA A 170 -22.76 -1.23 -6.16
CA ALA A 170 -22.77 -1.98 -4.90
C ALA A 170 -21.39 -2.00 -4.24
N CYS A 171 -20.28 -2.12 -5.00
CA CYS A 171 -18.94 -2.11 -4.43
C CYS A 171 -18.63 -0.81 -3.70
N PHE A 172 -18.97 0.33 -4.29
CA PHE A 172 -18.75 1.63 -3.66
C PHE A 172 -19.74 1.86 -2.51
N GLY A 173 -21.01 1.47 -2.67
CA GLY A 173 -22.03 1.57 -1.62
C GLY A 173 -21.69 0.70 -0.39
N LEU A 174 -21.32 -0.55 -0.60
CA LEU A 174 -20.89 -1.47 0.47
C LEU A 174 -19.64 -0.97 1.19
N ASN A 175 -18.68 -0.37 0.48
CA ASN A 175 -17.56 0.29 1.13
C ASN A 175 -18.02 1.49 1.96
N GLY A 176 -18.91 2.34 1.43
CA GLY A 176 -19.51 3.42 2.20
C GLY A 176 -20.14 2.92 3.50
N ILE A 177 -20.92 1.84 3.44
CA ILE A 177 -21.54 1.20 4.61
C ILE A 177 -20.47 0.62 5.55
N SER A 178 -19.37 0.05 5.02
CA SER A 178 -18.32 -0.54 5.84
C SER A 178 -17.64 0.49 6.76
N PHE A 179 -17.59 1.76 6.37
CA PHE A 179 -17.09 2.84 7.22
C PHE A 179 -17.96 3.07 8.47
N LEU A 180 -19.26 2.76 8.43
CA LEU A 180 -20.12 2.86 9.62
C LEU A 180 -19.65 1.98 10.76
N PHE A 181 -19.07 0.81 10.47
CA PHE A 181 -18.55 -0.09 11.51
C PHE A 181 -17.35 0.50 12.25
N VAL A 182 -16.41 1.12 11.54
CA VAL A 182 -15.26 1.76 12.18
C VAL A 182 -15.68 3.08 12.86
N ILE A 183 -16.61 3.85 12.30
CA ILE A 183 -17.18 5.04 12.90
C ILE A 183 -17.88 4.68 14.23
N ALA A 184 -18.74 3.66 14.22
CA ALA A 184 -19.41 3.17 15.42
C ALA A 184 -18.39 2.68 16.47
N ALA A 185 -17.34 1.96 16.03
CA ALA A 185 -16.25 1.53 16.93
C ALA A 185 -15.55 2.74 17.58
N ILE A 186 -15.20 3.79 16.81
CA ILE A 186 -14.57 5.01 17.34
C ILE A 186 -15.50 5.71 18.34
N LEU A 187 -16.79 5.82 18.05
CA LEU A 187 -17.78 6.43 18.95
C LEU A 187 -18.00 5.61 20.23
N ALA A 188 -17.79 4.30 20.19
CA ALA A 188 -17.91 3.40 21.34
C ALA A 188 -16.66 3.32 22.21
N LEU A 189 -15.55 3.99 21.84
CA LEU A 189 -14.33 4.05 22.67
C LEU A 189 -14.59 4.84 23.95
N ARG A 190 -14.15 4.27 25.09
CA ARG A 190 -14.30 4.88 26.43
C ARG A 190 -12.92 5.20 26.99
N ASP A 191 -12.86 6.29 27.76
CA ASP A 191 -11.68 6.68 28.57
C ASP A 191 -10.34 6.65 27.82
N VAL A 192 -10.31 7.25 26.62
CA VAL A 192 -9.07 7.38 25.85
C VAL A 192 -8.33 8.64 26.30
N HIS A 193 -7.45 8.46 27.29
CA HIS A 193 -6.56 9.54 27.71
C HIS A 193 -5.37 9.63 26.75
N VAL A 194 -5.21 10.77 26.07
CA VAL A 194 -4.12 11.02 25.14
C VAL A 194 -3.08 11.91 25.81
N PRO A 195 -1.87 11.41 26.13
CA PRO A 195 -0.80 12.24 26.66
C PRO A 195 -0.42 13.32 25.65
N ALA A 196 -0.22 14.56 26.12
CA ALA A 196 0.35 15.61 25.29
C ALA A 196 1.77 15.24 24.86
N ALA A 197 2.04 15.25 23.56
CA ALA A 197 3.38 14.99 23.04
C ALA A 197 4.28 16.23 23.21
N ALA A 198 5.55 15.99 23.49
CA ALA A 198 6.56 17.03 23.53
C ALA A 198 6.78 17.63 22.13
N SER A 199 6.81 18.96 22.03
CA SER A 199 6.99 19.68 20.77
C SER A 199 8.44 19.64 20.32
N VAL A 200 8.81 18.66 19.53
CA VAL A 200 10.12 18.61 18.84
C VAL A 200 9.92 19.02 17.38
N SER A 201 10.81 19.88 16.85
CA SER A 201 10.75 20.28 15.44
C SER A 201 10.94 19.07 14.51
N ILE A 202 9.86 18.69 13.79
CA ILE A 202 9.88 17.58 12.84
C ILE A 202 10.83 17.87 11.68
N VAL A 203 10.92 19.13 11.25
CA VAL A 203 11.79 19.56 10.14
C VAL A 203 13.26 19.31 10.49
N ASP A 204 13.68 19.62 11.71
CA ASP A 204 15.06 19.41 12.13
C ASP A 204 15.38 17.92 12.28
N GLN A 205 14.43 17.13 12.80
CA GLN A 205 14.58 15.68 12.85
C GLN A 205 14.71 15.06 11.44
N MET A 206 13.96 15.56 10.46
CA MET A 206 14.06 15.11 9.07
C MET A 206 15.40 15.49 8.44
N LYS A 207 15.89 16.72 8.69
CA LYS A 207 17.20 17.16 8.19
C LYS A 207 18.33 16.29 8.72
N ASP A 208 18.30 15.97 10.02
CA ASP A 208 19.29 15.09 10.64
C ASP A 208 19.23 13.69 10.08
N GLY A 209 18.05 13.13 9.94
CA GLY A 209 17.84 11.81 9.33
C GLY A 209 18.35 11.76 7.88
N LEU A 210 18.01 12.78 7.06
CA LEU A 210 18.46 12.88 5.67
C LEU A 210 19.98 13.02 5.57
N ARG A 211 20.59 13.87 6.44
CA ARG A 211 22.04 14.01 6.50
C ARG A 211 22.71 12.68 6.81
N TYR A 212 22.20 11.95 7.79
CA TYR A 212 22.76 10.65 8.17
C TYR A 212 22.63 9.61 7.05
N VAL A 213 21.44 9.49 6.42
CA VAL A 213 21.23 8.58 5.29
C VAL A 213 22.18 8.88 4.13
N ARG A 214 22.39 10.17 3.81
CA ARG A 214 23.30 10.60 2.74
C ARG A 214 24.77 10.25 3.01
N HIS A 215 25.20 10.24 4.26
CA HIS A 215 26.58 9.90 4.63
C HIS A 215 26.78 8.39 4.82
N SER A 216 25.72 7.61 4.97
CA SER A 216 25.81 6.16 5.10
C SER A 216 25.54 5.49 3.74
N ARG A 217 26.58 4.92 3.12
CA ARG A 217 26.50 4.26 1.82
C ARG A 217 25.44 3.13 1.81
N ASN A 218 25.40 2.33 2.85
CA ASN A 218 24.45 1.22 2.95
C ASN A 218 23.00 1.69 3.14
N LEU A 219 22.75 2.70 3.98
CA LEU A 219 21.42 3.27 4.17
C LEU A 219 20.91 3.97 2.91
N MET A 220 21.80 4.67 2.20
CA MET A 220 21.44 5.27 0.92
C MET A 220 21.09 4.20 -0.12
N ALA A 221 21.85 3.11 -0.19
CA ALA A 221 21.57 1.99 -1.08
C ALA A 221 20.23 1.31 -0.75
N VAL A 222 19.95 1.04 0.53
CA VAL A 222 18.68 0.46 1.00
C VAL A 222 17.50 1.39 0.67
N THR A 223 17.66 2.69 0.91
CA THR A 223 16.61 3.68 0.63
C THR A 223 16.36 3.79 -0.88
N ALA A 224 17.41 3.81 -1.69
CA ALA A 224 17.30 3.82 -3.15
C ALA A 224 16.65 2.53 -3.68
N LEU A 225 17.03 1.34 -3.18
CA LEU A 225 16.42 0.06 -3.56
C LEU A 225 14.94 -0.01 -3.17
N GLY A 226 14.57 0.54 -2.00
CA GLY A 226 13.16 0.65 -1.60
C GLY A 226 12.36 1.55 -2.53
N PHE A 227 12.89 2.72 -2.89
CA PHE A 227 12.27 3.61 -3.88
C PHE A 227 12.16 2.95 -5.26
N ILE A 228 13.26 2.41 -5.79
CA ILE A 228 13.32 1.78 -7.11
C ILE A 228 12.40 0.56 -7.19
N GLY A 229 12.42 -0.28 -6.14
CA GLY A 229 11.53 -1.44 -6.05
C GLY A 229 10.05 -1.06 -6.06
N ALA A 230 9.67 0.03 -5.40
CA ALA A 230 8.31 0.55 -5.44
C ALA A 230 8.00 1.24 -6.78
N PHE A 231 8.93 2.03 -7.32
CA PHE A 231 8.78 2.77 -8.57
C PHE A 231 8.61 1.84 -9.78
N LEU A 232 9.45 0.82 -9.90
CA LEU A 232 9.41 -0.11 -11.04
C LEU A 232 8.46 -1.29 -10.81
N GLY A 233 8.27 -1.72 -9.55
CA GLY A 233 7.57 -2.96 -9.24
C GLY A 233 6.07 -2.79 -9.05
N LEU A 234 5.59 -1.73 -8.39
CA LEU A 234 4.16 -1.56 -8.09
C LEU A 234 3.28 -1.28 -9.32
N PRO A 235 3.79 -0.73 -10.44
CA PRO A 235 3.04 -0.66 -11.70
C PRO A 235 2.48 -2.00 -12.18
N LEU A 236 3.09 -3.14 -11.81
CA LEU A 236 2.54 -4.48 -12.07
C LEU A 236 1.08 -4.61 -11.60
N LEU A 237 0.78 -4.19 -10.38
CA LEU A 237 -0.57 -4.26 -9.82
C LEU A 237 -1.47 -3.13 -10.36
N THR A 238 -0.91 -1.95 -10.61
CA THR A 238 -1.64 -0.79 -11.14
C THR A 238 -2.19 -1.07 -12.55
N PHE A 239 -1.43 -1.76 -13.41
CA PHE A 239 -1.86 -2.02 -14.79
C PHE A 239 -2.52 -3.38 -15.00
N LEU A 240 -2.71 -4.14 -13.93
CA LEU A 240 -3.35 -5.45 -14.02
C LEU A 240 -4.76 -5.41 -14.65
N PRO A 241 -5.63 -4.39 -14.39
CA PRO A 241 -6.93 -4.31 -15.05
C PRO A 241 -6.81 -4.01 -16.56
N VAL A 242 -5.80 -3.21 -16.97
CA VAL A 242 -5.52 -2.96 -18.41
C VAL A 242 -5.09 -4.25 -19.09
N ILE A 243 -4.17 -5.00 -18.48
CA ILE A 243 -3.71 -6.28 -19.02
C ILE A 243 -4.86 -7.29 -19.07
N THR A 244 -5.73 -7.30 -18.06
CA THR A 244 -6.91 -8.16 -18.05
C THR A 244 -7.81 -7.87 -19.24
N LYS A 245 -8.10 -6.60 -19.51
CA LYS A 245 -9.00 -6.18 -20.59
C LYS A 245 -8.35 -6.34 -21.96
N ASP A 246 -7.13 -5.82 -22.13
CA ASP A 246 -6.52 -5.65 -23.46
C ASP A 246 -5.75 -6.90 -23.91
N VAL A 247 -5.14 -7.65 -22.98
CA VAL A 247 -4.33 -8.83 -23.30
C VAL A 247 -5.12 -10.13 -23.18
N PHE A 248 -5.82 -10.29 -22.05
CA PHE A 248 -6.60 -11.52 -21.80
C PHE A 248 -8.01 -11.47 -22.37
N GLN A 249 -8.52 -10.27 -22.75
CA GLN A 249 -9.88 -10.06 -23.23
C GLN A 249 -10.91 -10.62 -22.25
N GLN A 250 -10.64 -10.42 -20.94
CA GLN A 250 -11.42 -10.94 -19.83
C GLN A 250 -12.11 -9.83 -19.05
N ASP A 251 -13.04 -10.21 -18.22
CA ASP A 251 -13.87 -9.33 -17.41
C ASP A 251 -13.25 -8.98 -16.05
N VAL A 252 -13.98 -8.21 -15.27
CA VAL A 252 -13.60 -7.79 -13.92
C VAL A 252 -13.52 -8.96 -12.94
N ALA A 253 -14.25 -10.05 -13.16
CA ALA A 253 -14.15 -11.23 -12.29
C ALA A 253 -12.79 -11.92 -12.45
N PHE A 254 -12.26 -11.95 -13.67
CA PHE A 254 -10.91 -12.44 -13.92
C PHE A 254 -9.85 -11.52 -13.31
N TYR A 255 -9.99 -10.20 -13.44
CA TYR A 255 -9.12 -9.22 -12.76
C TYR A 255 -9.10 -9.44 -11.24
N SER A 256 -10.27 -9.60 -10.62
CA SER A 256 -10.39 -9.84 -9.18
C SER A 256 -9.70 -11.14 -8.76
N ARG A 257 -9.80 -12.21 -9.57
CA ARG A 257 -9.07 -13.46 -9.33
C ARG A 257 -7.56 -13.26 -9.38
N LEU A 258 -7.04 -12.55 -10.37
CA LEU A 258 -5.61 -12.24 -10.48
C LEU A 258 -5.12 -11.44 -9.27
N MET A 259 -5.87 -10.44 -8.83
CA MET A 259 -5.56 -9.67 -7.60
C MET A 259 -5.57 -10.55 -6.35
N THR A 260 -6.47 -11.52 -6.28
CA THR A 260 -6.53 -12.50 -5.18
C THR A 260 -5.26 -13.36 -5.15
N PHE A 261 -4.79 -13.86 -6.28
CA PHE A 261 -3.54 -14.62 -6.35
C PHE A 261 -2.32 -13.77 -5.92
N ALA A 262 -2.23 -12.52 -6.39
CA ALA A 262 -1.18 -11.61 -5.95
C ALA A 262 -1.24 -11.34 -4.43
N GLY A 263 -2.44 -11.16 -3.89
CA GLY A 263 -2.67 -10.98 -2.45
C GLY A 263 -2.31 -12.22 -1.63
N ALA A 264 -2.72 -13.41 -2.07
CA ALA A 264 -2.37 -14.68 -1.42
C ALA A 264 -0.85 -14.92 -1.41
N GLY A 265 -0.18 -14.62 -2.53
CA GLY A 265 1.28 -14.61 -2.60
C GLY A 265 1.90 -13.66 -1.59
N ALA A 266 1.36 -12.44 -1.47
CA ALA A 266 1.83 -11.44 -0.51
C ALA A 266 1.75 -11.93 0.95
N VAL A 267 0.66 -12.61 1.32
CA VAL A 267 0.52 -13.24 2.65
C VAL A 267 1.55 -14.34 2.85
N THR A 268 1.71 -15.22 1.84
CA THR A 268 2.72 -16.29 1.89
C THR A 268 4.13 -15.70 2.05
N GLY A 269 4.47 -14.65 1.31
CA GLY A 269 5.74 -13.94 1.44
C GLY A 269 5.97 -13.34 2.83
N ALA A 270 4.94 -12.71 3.41
CA ALA A 270 5.02 -12.17 4.76
C ALA A 270 5.26 -13.27 5.82
N LEU A 271 4.56 -14.39 5.72
CA LEU A 271 4.76 -15.55 6.60
C LEU A 271 6.14 -16.17 6.43
N THR A 272 6.64 -16.26 5.19
CA THR A 272 7.98 -16.76 4.89
C THR A 272 9.05 -15.90 5.55
N VAL A 273 8.97 -14.57 5.45
CA VAL A 273 9.92 -13.66 6.12
C VAL A 273 9.84 -13.80 7.64
N ALA A 274 8.63 -13.93 8.21
CA ALA A 274 8.45 -14.14 9.64
C ALA A 274 9.07 -15.47 10.12
N TYR A 275 9.00 -16.52 9.30
CA TYR A 275 9.58 -17.83 9.60
C TYR A 275 11.10 -17.86 9.46
N ILE A 276 11.64 -17.23 8.40
CA ILE A 276 13.09 -17.16 8.16
C ILE A 276 13.83 -16.46 9.32
N GLY A 277 13.16 -15.54 10.02
CA GLY A 277 13.71 -14.89 11.22
C GLY A 277 14.96 -14.03 10.96
N LYS A 278 15.87 -13.94 11.97
CA LYS A 278 17.13 -13.18 11.85
C LYS A 278 18.18 -14.00 11.08
N HIS A 279 18.23 -13.87 9.78
CA HIS A 279 19.26 -14.49 8.96
C HIS A 279 20.52 -13.63 8.90
N ARG A 280 21.65 -14.30 8.69
CA ARG A 280 23.00 -13.69 8.71
C ARG A 280 23.34 -12.89 7.45
N HIS A 281 22.50 -12.92 6.39
CA HIS A 281 22.74 -12.27 5.10
C HIS A 281 21.45 -11.65 4.52
N ILE A 282 20.81 -10.79 5.31
CA ILE A 282 19.52 -10.16 4.94
C ILE A 282 19.67 -9.33 3.64
N GLY A 283 20.79 -8.64 3.48
CA GLY A 283 21.05 -7.84 2.28
C GLY A 283 21.16 -8.67 1.01
N ARG A 284 21.83 -9.83 1.08
CA ARG A 284 21.91 -10.77 -0.06
C ARG A 284 20.56 -11.35 -0.42
N MET A 285 19.77 -11.72 0.59
CA MET A 285 18.41 -12.24 0.38
C MET A 285 17.52 -11.18 -0.28
N LEU A 286 17.56 -9.92 0.19
CA LEU A 286 16.85 -8.81 -0.43
C LEU A 286 17.17 -8.70 -1.93
N LEU A 287 18.45 -8.71 -2.29
CA LEU A 287 18.88 -8.56 -3.69
C LEU A 287 18.44 -9.73 -4.55
N ILE A 288 18.48 -10.96 -4.03
CA ILE A 288 17.97 -12.15 -4.72
C ILE A 288 16.45 -12.04 -4.94
N PHE A 289 15.69 -11.69 -3.90
CA PHE A 289 14.24 -11.57 -4.03
C PHE A 289 13.83 -10.44 -4.97
N LEU A 290 14.54 -9.32 -4.93
CA LEU A 290 14.28 -8.20 -5.82
C LEU A 290 14.60 -8.53 -7.29
N ALA A 291 15.71 -9.22 -7.55
CA ALA A 291 16.06 -9.73 -8.88
C ALA A 291 15.04 -10.74 -9.39
N SER A 292 14.67 -11.71 -8.53
CA SER A 292 13.63 -12.70 -8.85
C SER A 292 12.28 -12.04 -9.12
N PHE A 293 11.89 -11.03 -8.35
CA PHE A 293 10.65 -10.27 -8.57
C PHE A 293 10.65 -9.58 -9.94
N GLY A 294 11.74 -8.89 -10.31
CA GLY A 294 11.87 -8.27 -11.63
C GLY A 294 11.79 -9.28 -12.77
N THR A 295 12.45 -10.44 -12.62
CA THR A 295 12.39 -11.54 -13.59
C THR A 295 10.96 -12.11 -13.72
N ILE A 296 10.27 -12.38 -12.60
CA ILE A 296 8.89 -12.89 -12.61
C ILE A 296 7.93 -11.87 -13.23
N MET A 297 8.13 -10.56 -12.97
CA MET A 297 7.36 -9.50 -13.61
C MET A 297 7.56 -9.48 -15.14
N GLY A 298 8.78 -9.67 -15.61
CA GLY A 298 9.07 -9.80 -17.05
C GLY A 298 8.40 -11.04 -17.66
N LEU A 299 8.45 -12.20 -17.00
CA LEU A 299 7.77 -13.42 -17.43
C LEU A 299 6.25 -13.25 -17.45
N PHE A 300 5.67 -12.57 -16.46
CA PHE A 300 4.25 -12.23 -16.44
C PHE A 300 3.87 -11.35 -17.63
N ALA A 301 4.68 -10.35 -17.97
CA ALA A 301 4.45 -9.48 -19.12
C ALA A 301 4.41 -10.24 -20.46
N MET A 302 5.15 -11.34 -20.57
CA MET A 302 5.14 -12.21 -21.76
C MET A 302 3.99 -13.23 -21.74
N SER A 303 3.43 -13.55 -20.59
CA SER A 303 2.42 -14.59 -20.44
C SER A 303 1.12 -14.22 -21.14
N ARG A 304 0.54 -15.20 -21.84
CA ARG A 304 -0.79 -15.13 -22.47
C ARG A 304 -1.74 -16.18 -21.91
N THR A 305 -1.24 -17.02 -21.02
CA THR A 305 -2.00 -18.14 -20.44
C THR A 305 -2.53 -17.74 -19.06
N PRO A 306 -3.86 -17.72 -18.83
CA PRO A 306 -4.47 -17.33 -17.56
C PRO A 306 -3.90 -18.04 -16.33
N ALA A 307 -3.75 -19.37 -16.40
CA ALA A 307 -3.24 -20.17 -15.28
C ALA A 307 -1.78 -19.84 -14.94
N LEU A 308 -0.92 -19.70 -15.96
CA LEU A 308 0.48 -19.30 -15.77
C LEU A 308 0.56 -17.89 -15.16
N SER A 309 -0.24 -16.95 -15.67
CA SER A 309 -0.26 -15.58 -15.17
C SER A 309 -0.71 -15.49 -13.71
N ALA A 310 -1.69 -16.29 -13.29
CA ALA A 310 -2.10 -16.38 -11.90
C ALA A 310 -0.97 -16.93 -11.00
N ALA A 311 -0.28 -17.99 -11.44
CA ALA A 311 0.87 -18.54 -10.72
C ALA A 311 2.03 -17.52 -10.62
N LEU A 312 2.36 -16.84 -11.72
CA LEU A 312 3.39 -15.80 -11.73
C LEU A 312 3.04 -14.63 -10.82
N LEU A 313 1.76 -14.20 -10.77
CA LEU A 313 1.30 -13.15 -9.86
C LEU A 313 1.35 -13.58 -8.39
N PHE A 314 1.05 -14.84 -8.09
CA PHE A 314 1.24 -15.37 -6.73
C PHE A 314 2.70 -15.28 -6.31
N ILE A 315 3.63 -15.72 -7.15
CA ILE A 315 5.07 -15.66 -6.89
C ILE A 315 5.54 -14.19 -6.80
N ALA A 316 5.09 -13.33 -7.72
CA ALA A 316 5.41 -11.91 -7.72
C ALA A 316 4.94 -11.22 -6.43
N GLY A 317 3.71 -11.51 -5.98
CA GLY A 317 3.16 -10.98 -4.73
C GLY A 317 3.99 -11.39 -3.50
N ALA A 318 4.44 -12.66 -3.45
CA ALA A 318 5.31 -13.15 -2.39
C ALA A 318 6.68 -12.42 -2.39
N LEU A 319 7.36 -12.40 -3.54
CA LEU A 319 8.67 -11.78 -3.70
C LEU A 319 8.64 -10.27 -3.44
N LEU A 320 7.57 -9.58 -3.85
CA LEU A 320 7.38 -8.16 -3.60
C LEU A 320 7.33 -7.86 -2.10
N VAL A 321 6.50 -8.58 -1.34
CA VAL A 321 6.37 -8.37 0.11
C VAL A 321 7.64 -8.80 0.84
N MET A 322 8.28 -9.89 0.44
CA MET A 322 9.56 -10.32 1.01
C MET A 322 10.63 -9.25 0.80
N SER A 323 10.75 -8.68 -0.41
CA SER A 323 11.70 -7.61 -0.72
C SER A 323 11.45 -6.37 0.14
N PHE A 324 10.20 -5.92 0.26
CA PHE A 324 9.85 -4.73 1.04
C PHE A 324 10.03 -4.93 2.54
N ALA A 325 9.72 -6.11 3.07
CA ALA A 325 9.95 -6.44 4.47
C ALA A 325 11.44 -6.44 4.81
N LEU A 326 12.27 -7.06 3.97
CA LEU A 326 13.73 -7.08 4.18
C LEU A 326 14.37 -5.69 4.02
N THR A 327 13.90 -4.87 3.06
CA THR A 327 14.38 -3.50 2.90
C THR A 327 14.08 -2.65 4.14
N THR A 328 12.85 -2.79 4.67
CA THR A 328 12.44 -2.11 5.91
C THR A 328 13.26 -2.58 7.11
N SER A 329 13.51 -3.90 7.22
CA SER A 329 14.33 -4.48 8.28
C SER A 329 15.77 -3.98 8.22
N LEU A 330 16.37 -3.93 7.03
CA LEU A 330 17.72 -3.38 6.84
C LEU A 330 17.81 -1.90 7.20
N ALA A 331 16.83 -1.09 6.81
CA ALA A 331 16.78 0.32 7.20
C ALA A 331 16.74 0.51 8.72
N GLN A 332 16.06 -0.39 9.45
CA GLN A 332 16.01 -0.38 10.92
C GLN A 332 17.28 -0.90 11.56
N LEU A 333 17.93 -1.94 11.01
CA LEU A 333 19.12 -2.55 11.55
C LEU A 333 20.38 -1.68 11.36
N LEU A 334 20.48 -1.02 10.21
CA LEU A 334 21.61 -0.14 9.87
C LEU A 334 21.54 1.22 10.59
N ALA A 335 20.37 1.59 11.11
CA ALA A 335 20.17 2.86 11.79
C ALA A 335 20.63 2.80 13.25
N PRO A 336 21.44 3.76 13.74
CA PRO A 336 21.77 3.88 15.16
C PRO A 336 20.51 4.04 16.01
N GLY A 337 20.51 3.53 17.24
CA GLY A 337 19.35 3.55 18.13
C GLY A 337 18.66 4.91 18.24
N GLU A 338 19.47 5.97 18.43
CA GLU A 338 18.99 7.37 18.59
C GLU A 338 18.39 7.96 17.31
N LEU A 339 18.87 7.56 16.12
CA LEU A 339 18.42 8.07 14.82
C LEU A 339 17.46 7.13 14.10
N ARG A 340 17.17 5.93 14.66
CA ARG A 340 16.38 4.87 13.99
C ARG A 340 15.05 5.38 13.48
N GLY A 341 14.29 6.10 14.29
CA GLY A 341 13.00 6.67 13.88
C GLY A 341 13.12 7.65 12.71
N ARG A 342 14.15 8.50 12.73
CA ARG A 342 14.42 9.50 11.68
C ARG A 342 14.83 8.84 10.36
N VAL A 343 15.73 7.85 10.41
CA VAL A 343 16.18 7.08 9.23
C VAL A 343 15.01 6.31 8.61
N VAL A 344 14.22 5.61 9.44
CA VAL A 344 13.06 4.85 8.96
C VAL A 344 12.02 5.79 8.33
N SER A 345 11.82 6.99 8.86
CA SER A 345 10.92 7.99 8.26
C SER A 345 11.39 8.42 6.86
N ILE A 346 12.68 8.68 6.66
CA ILE A 346 13.25 9.02 5.35
C ILE A 346 13.07 7.86 4.36
N TYR A 347 13.37 6.63 4.80
CA TYR A 347 13.13 5.43 4.00
C TYR A 347 11.66 5.30 3.59
N MET A 348 10.71 5.50 4.53
CA MET A 348 9.28 5.39 4.26
C MET A 348 8.78 6.46 3.29
N VAL A 349 9.30 7.68 3.35
CA VAL A 349 8.98 8.74 2.37
C VAL A 349 9.46 8.34 0.97
N ALA A 350 10.69 7.84 0.85
CA ALA A 350 11.23 7.38 -0.42
C ALA A 350 10.42 6.19 -0.98
N PHE A 351 10.18 5.17 -0.15
CA PHE A 351 9.41 3.99 -0.52
C PHE A 351 7.98 4.33 -0.98
N ARG A 352 7.24 5.12 -0.18
CA ARG A 352 5.88 5.53 -0.53
C ARG A 352 5.82 6.45 -1.74
N GLY A 353 6.83 7.31 -1.94
CA GLY A 353 6.94 8.18 -3.11
C GLY A 353 7.21 7.40 -4.40
N GLY A 354 7.91 6.27 -4.32
CA GLY A 354 8.20 5.41 -5.47
C GLY A 354 6.93 4.90 -6.17
N SER A 355 5.93 4.46 -5.41
CA SER A 355 4.68 3.89 -5.96
C SER A 355 3.92 4.85 -6.89
N PRO A 356 3.46 6.02 -6.42
CA PRO A 356 2.67 6.93 -7.25
C PRO A 356 3.46 7.52 -8.41
N LEU A 357 4.74 7.83 -8.19
CA LEU A 357 5.62 8.32 -9.27
C LEU A 357 5.87 7.23 -10.31
N GLY A 358 6.08 5.99 -9.89
CA GLY A 358 6.27 4.85 -10.78
C GLY A 358 5.01 4.53 -11.59
N GLY A 359 3.84 4.57 -10.94
CA GLY A 359 2.54 4.41 -11.59
C GLY A 359 2.31 5.47 -12.67
N LEU A 360 2.55 6.74 -12.34
CA LEU A 360 2.37 7.86 -13.27
C LEU A 360 3.37 7.79 -14.44
N ALA A 361 4.66 7.58 -14.15
CA ALA A 361 5.70 7.49 -15.18
C ALA A 361 5.48 6.29 -16.10
N SER A 362 5.21 5.11 -15.55
CA SER A 362 4.92 3.92 -16.35
C SER A 362 3.61 4.05 -17.12
N GLY A 363 2.57 4.70 -16.54
CA GLY A 363 1.30 4.97 -17.24
C GLY A 363 1.48 5.89 -18.44
N TRP A 364 2.31 6.93 -18.30
CA TRP A 364 2.68 7.81 -19.41
C TRP A 364 3.46 7.03 -20.48
N LEU A 365 4.44 6.20 -20.09
CA LEU A 365 5.18 5.35 -21.03
C LEU A 365 4.27 4.38 -21.78
N VAL A 366 3.25 3.80 -21.12
CA VAL A 366 2.28 2.93 -21.79
C VAL A 366 1.54 3.68 -22.89
N THR A 367 1.19 4.95 -22.69
CA THR A 367 0.53 5.74 -23.76
C THR A 367 1.45 6.03 -24.94
N GLN A 368 2.76 6.14 -24.73
CA GLN A 368 3.73 6.36 -25.80
C GLN A 368 4.06 5.06 -26.57
N VAL A 369 4.19 3.96 -25.86
CA VAL A 369 4.59 2.65 -26.41
C VAL A 369 3.38 1.85 -26.93
N GLY A 370 2.18 2.16 -26.44
CA GLY A 370 0.95 1.44 -26.78
C GLY A 370 0.83 0.05 -26.14
N SER A 371 1.69 -0.31 -25.17
CA SER A 371 1.72 -1.66 -24.60
C SER A 371 2.10 -1.66 -23.10
N ALA A 372 1.13 -1.97 -22.24
CA ALA A 372 1.39 -2.15 -20.81
C ALA A 372 2.33 -3.34 -20.51
N PRO A 373 2.22 -4.50 -21.19
CA PRO A 373 3.19 -5.58 -21.03
C PRO A 373 4.62 -5.16 -21.38
N ALA A 374 4.83 -4.40 -22.46
CA ALA A 374 6.17 -3.96 -22.87
C ALA A 374 6.82 -3.07 -21.77
N VAL A 375 6.07 -2.14 -21.22
CA VAL A 375 6.56 -1.27 -20.12
C VAL A 375 6.87 -2.07 -18.87
N LEU A 376 6.01 -3.04 -18.50
CA LEU A 376 6.28 -3.93 -17.36
C LEU A 376 7.50 -4.82 -17.60
N MET A 377 7.72 -5.27 -18.81
CA MET A 377 8.92 -6.04 -19.16
C MET A 377 10.19 -5.19 -18.97
N VAL A 378 10.19 -3.95 -19.47
CA VAL A 378 11.30 -3.02 -19.27
C VAL A 378 11.54 -2.76 -17.78
N ASN A 379 10.48 -2.47 -17.02
CA ASN A 379 10.59 -2.28 -15.57
C ASN A 379 11.21 -3.52 -14.88
N GLY A 380 10.80 -4.73 -15.28
CA GLY A 380 11.31 -6.00 -14.75
C GLY A 380 12.80 -6.19 -15.06
N VAL A 381 13.20 -5.98 -16.31
CA VAL A 381 14.59 -6.08 -16.74
C VAL A 381 15.48 -5.06 -16.01
N VAL A 382 15.04 -3.80 -15.93
CA VAL A 382 15.78 -2.74 -15.21
C VAL A 382 15.93 -3.10 -13.73
N LEU A 383 14.84 -3.53 -13.08
CA LEU A 383 14.86 -3.90 -11.66
C LEU A 383 15.79 -5.10 -11.40
N THR A 384 15.72 -6.13 -12.24
CA THR A 384 16.61 -7.29 -12.18
C THR A 384 18.08 -6.87 -12.35
N SER A 385 18.37 -6.03 -13.35
CA SER A 385 19.72 -5.57 -13.64
C SER A 385 20.31 -4.77 -12.47
N ILE A 386 19.52 -3.87 -11.86
CA ILE A 386 19.94 -3.10 -10.68
C ILE A 386 20.23 -4.04 -9.51
N ALA A 387 19.33 -4.98 -9.22
CA ALA A 387 19.53 -5.93 -8.11
C ALA A 387 20.77 -6.81 -8.33
N LEU A 388 20.99 -7.32 -9.54
CA LEU A 388 22.18 -8.10 -9.89
C LEU A 388 23.45 -7.24 -9.82
N PHE A 389 23.41 -5.99 -10.27
CA PHE A 389 24.56 -5.08 -10.14
C PHE A 389 25.00 -4.92 -8.68
N PHE A 390 24.05 -4.71 -7.76
CA PHE A 390 24.37 -4.63 -6.33
C PHE A 390 24.84 -5.98 -5.77
N LEU A 391 24.32 -7.10 -6.24
CA LEU A 391 24.71 -8.43 -5.81
C LEU A 391 26.15 -8.78 -6.22
N VAL A 392 26.53 -8.44 -7.46
CA VAL A 392 27.86 -8.74 -8.01
C VAL A 392 28.91 -7.77 -7.47
N ARG A 393 28.67 -6.47 -7.53
CA ARG A 393 29.65 -5.44 -7.15
C ARG A 393 29.87 -5.28 -5.64
N GLY A 394 29.13 -5.98 -4.80
CA GLY A 394 29.43 -6.17 -3.38
C GLY A 394 29.65 -4.89 -2.57
N HIS A 395 28.75 -3.92 -2.70
CA HIS A 395 28.88 -2.62 -2.01
C HIS A 395 28.68 -2.69 -0.47
N GLY A 396 29.07 -3.80 0.20
CA GLY A 396 28.89 -4.02 1.63
C GLY A 396 27.45 -4.40 2.03
N LEU A 397 26.46 -4.16 1.15
CA LEU A 397 25.07 -4.46 1.47
C LEU A 397 24.76 -5.96 1.49
N LYS A 398 25.42 -6.76 0.64
CA LYS A 398 25.24 -8.22 0.57
C LYS A 398 25.77 -8.95 1.80
N ASP A 399 26.66 -8.31 2.55
CA ASP A 399 27.37 -8.92 3.69
C ASP A 399 26.70 -8.58 5.03
N VAL A 400 25.64 -7.74 4.99
CA VAL A 400 24.80 -7.36 6.15
C VAL A 400 23.73 -8.39 6.46
#